data_76ead4cc13fc15226371e4f9136c8f46
#
_entry.id   76ead4cc13fc15226371e4f9136c8f46
#
_cell.length_a   1.000
_cell.length_b   1.000
_cell.length_c   1.000
_cell.angle_alpha   90.00
_cell.angle_beta   90.00
_cell.angle_gamma   90.00
#
_symmetry.space_group_name_H-M   'P 1'
#
loop_
_entity.id
_entity.type
_entity.pdbx_description
1 polymer ?
#
loop_
_entity_poly.entity_id
_entity_poly.type
_entity_poly.pdbx_seq_one_letter_code
_entity_poly.pdbx_strand_id
1 'polypeptide(L)'
;PKGDFYVFVDECHRTQSGKLHKAMETILPNATFIGFTGTPLMKKDKETSLEVFGPYIHRYKFDEAVRDKVVLDLRYEAREVEQNVVQQDRIDAWFEAKTRGLTGVAKAKLKQRWGNLQKMFSSKARLGQIVADIVFDMETKPRLHDGRGNAMLVAGSIYQACKFYELFQETELKGKCAIVTSYEPAVGDIRTETVGDDGETEAVEQYEIYMKMLDGKDPKAFEKEVKEKFIKQ
;
A
#
# COMPACT_ATOMS: atom_id res chain seq x y z
N PRO A 1 32.83 -15.39 23.54
CA PRO A 1 32.50 -16.81 23.43
C PRO A 1 33.66 -17.57 22.81
N LYS A 2 33.98 -18.77 23.34
CA LYS A 2 35.00 -19.64 22.75
C LYS A 2 34.27 -20.73 21.93
N GLY A 3 34.54 -20.80 20.64
CA GLY A 3 33.96 -21.79 19.74
C GLY A 3 33.64 -21.20 18.36
N ASP A 4 33.37 -22.07 17.39
CA ASP A 4 32.94 -21.71 16.06
C ASP A 4 31.41 -21.48 16.08
N PHE A 5 30.98 -20.27 15.72
CA PHE A 5 29.58 -19.90 15.67
C PHE A 5 29.13 -19.74 14.23
N TYR A 6 27.98 -20.31 13.90
CA TYR A 6 27.26 -20.08 12.64
C TYR A 6 25.99 -19.32 12.95
N VAL A 7 25.84 -18.13 12.35
CA VAL A 7 24.69 -17.25 12.54
C VAL A 7 23.86 -17.25 11.26
N PHE A 8 22.65 -17.76 11.34
CA PHE A 8 21.70 -17.76 10.23
C PHE A 8 20.80 -16.53 10.36
N VAL A 9 20.80 -15.68 9.31
CA VAL A 9 20.04 -14.42 9.26
C VAL A 9 18.96 -14.55 8.21
N ASP A 10 17.71 -14.71 8.64
CA ASP A 10 16.56 -14.70 7.77
C ASP A 10 16.16 -13.27 7.39
N GLU A 11 15.59 -13.09 6.19
CA GLU A 11 15.25 -11.79 5.62
C GLU A 11 16.40 -10.77 5.73
N CYS A 12 17.61 -11.24 5.43
CA CYS A 12 18.84 -10.49 5.66
C CYS A 12 18.90 -9.14 4.94
N HIS A 13 18.09 -8.93 3.89
CA HIS A 13 17.93 -7.63 3.23
C HIS A 13 17.38 -6.53 4.14
N ARG A 14 16.65 -6.87 5.21
CA ARG A 14 16.12 -5.91 6.19
C ARG A 14 17.16 -5.49 7.22
N THR A 15 18.12 -6.32 7.51
CA THR A 15 19.14 -6.10 8.54
C THR A 15 20.43 -5.43 8.03
N GLN A 16 20.59 -5.32 6.70
CA GLN A 16 21.81 -4.85 6.04
C GLN A 16 22.19 -3.39 6.32
N SER A 17 21.26 -2.51 6.62
CA SER A 17 21.55 -1.07 6.83
C SER A 17 21.72 -0.73 8.32
N GLY A 18 21.79 -1.71 9.21
CA GLY A 18 21.55 -1.48 10.61
C GLY A 18 22.77 -1.55 11.50
N LYS A 19 22.76 -0.65 12.47
CA LYS A 19 23.56 -0.72 13.69
C LYS A 19 23.51 -2.11 14.35
N LEU A 20 22.45 -2.88 14.10
CA LEU A 20 22.25 -4.22 14.64
C LEU A 20 23.22 -5.26 14.05
N HIS A 21 23.45 -5.24 12.73
CA HIS A 21 24.41 -6.16 12.10
C HIS A 21 25.82 -5.90 12.59
N LYS A 22 26.26 -4.63 12.60
CA LYS A 22 27.57 -4.24 13.14
C LYS A 22 27.73 -4.57 14.63
N ALA A 23 26.65 -4.47 15.41
CA ALA A 23 26.67 -4.89 16.82
C ALA A 23 26.85 -6.41 16.96
N MET A 24 26.18 -7.20 16.12
CA MET A 24 26.34 -8.66 16.11
C MET A 24 27.76 -9.08 15.72
N GLU A 25 28.37 -8.47 14.71
CA GLU A 25 29.78 -8.71 14.32
C GLU A 25 30.74 -8.33 15.45
N THR A 26 30.46 -7.25 16.16
CA THR A 26 31.26 -6.82 17.31
C THR A 26 31.18 -7.81 18.48
N ILE A 27 30.02 -8.39 18.73
CA ILE A 27 29.79 -9.35 19.81
C ILE A 27 30.34 -10.75 19.44
N LEU A 28 30.28 -11.11 18.17
CA LEU A 28 30.64 -12.42 17.63
C LEU A 28 31.68 -12.27 16.49
N PRO A 29 32.89 -11.77 16.76
CA PRO A 29 33.86 -11.43 15.70
C PRO A 29 34.37 -12.64 14.91
N ASN A 30 34.25 -13.84 15.46
CA ASN A 30 34.69 -15.09 14.81
C ASN A 30 33.51 -15.93 14.26
N ALA A 31 32.30 -15.35 14.19
CA ALA A 31 31.15 -16.07 13.67
C ALA A 31 31.11 -16.02 12.14
N THR A 32 30.62 -17.10 11.54
CA THR A 32 30.26 -17.14 10.13
C THR A 32 28.79 -16.75 9.98
N PHE A 33 28.51 -15.65 9.28
CA PHE A 33 27.15 -15.19 9.02
C PHE A 33 26.66 -15.72 7.67
N ILE A 34 25.50 -16.36 7.67
CA ILE A 34 24.83 -16.91 6.49
C ILE A 34 23.47 -16.23 6.35
N GLY A 35 23.31 -15.45 5.27
CA GLY A 35 22.08 -14.69 4.99
C GLY A 35 21.12 -15.45 4.08
N PHE A 36 19.83 -15.45 4.43
CA PHE A 36 18.73 -15.93 3.60
C PHE A 36 17.83 -14.76 3.21
N THR A 37 17.43 -14.69 1.95
CA THR A 37 16.48 -13.68 1.48
C THR A 37 15.84 -14.06 0.16
N GLY A 38 14.54 -13.82 0.02
CA GLY A 38 13.83 -13.89 -1.26
C GLY A 38 14.05 -12.65 -2.15
N THR A 39 14.55 -11.54 -1.60
CA THR A 39 14.66 -10.24 -2.29
C THR A 39 16.01 -9.56 -1.99
N PRO A 40 17.13 -10.04 -2.57
CA PRO A 40 18.42 -9.44 -2.32
C PRO A 40 18.47 -7.98 -2.81
N LEU A 41 19.04 -7.08 -2.00
CA LEU A 41 19.16 -5.66 -2.36
C LEU A 41 20.28 -5.49 -3.39
N MET A 42 19.93 -4.83 -4.51
CA MET A 42 20.84 -4.48 -5.60
C MET A 42 20.96 -2.97 -5.82
N LYS A 43 20.52 -2.15 -4.86
CA LYS A 43 20.51 -0.68 -5.02
C LYS A 43 21.88 -0.08 -4.73
N LYS A 44 22.31 0.86 -5.61
CA LYS A 44 23.60 1.56 -5.52
C LYS A 44 23.82 2.36 -4.23
N ASP A 45 22.76 2.73 -3.52
CA ASP A 45 22.82 3.62 -2.35
C ASP A 45 22.86 2.87 -1.00
N LYS A 46 22.90 1.55 -1.03
CA LYS A 46 23.00 0.70 0.17
C LYS A 46 23.99 -0.42 -0.10
N GLU A 47 24.76 -0.79 0.93
CA GLU A 47 25.58 -2.01 0.89
C GLU A 47 24.75 -3.16 0.35
N THR A 48 25.24 -3.83 -0.67
CA THR A 48 24.53 -4.95 -1.28
C THR A 48 24.63 -6.17 -0.38
N SER A 49 23.70 -7.12 -0.55
CA SER A 49 23.77 -8.39 0.18
C SER A 49 25.12 -9.10 -0.01
N LEU A 50 25.76 -8.89 -1.16
CA LEU A 50 27.06 -9.46 -1.49
C LEU A 50 28.22 -8.84 -0.70
N GLU A 51 28.14 -7.55 -0.39
CA GLU A 51 29.17 -6.86 0.39
C GLU A 51 29.13 -7.27 1.86
N VAL A 52 27.94 -7.56 2.39
CA VAL A 52 27.72 -7.90 3.81
C VAL A 52 27.90 -9.40 4.07
N PHE A 53 27.33 -10.27 3.24
CA PHE A 53 27.31 -11.72 3.46
C PHE A 53 28.23 -12.50 2.51
N GLY A 54 28.94 -11.82 1.58
CA GLY A 54 29.79 -12.48 0.60
C GLY A 54 29.02 -13.08 -0.57
N PRO A 55 29.67 -13.96 -1.36
CA PRO A 55 29.08 -14.53 -2.56
C PRO A 55 27.92 -15.47 -2.26
N TYR A 56 27.03 -15.62 -3.24
CA TYR A 56 25.91 -16.56 -3.12
C TYR A 56 26.39 -18.01 -3.00
N ILE A 57 25.96 -18.67 -1.96
CA ILE A 57 26.15 -20.12 -1.79
C ILE A 57 25.22 -20.87 -2.74
N HIS A 58 23.94 -20.45 -2.81
CA HIS A 58 22.92 -21.03 -3.67
C HIS A 58 21.88 -19.98 -4.08
N ARG A 59 21.27 -20.18 -5.24
CA ARG A 59 20.11 -19.41 -5.72
C ARG A 59 19.04 -20.36 -6.21
N TYR A 60 17.80 -20.09 -5.79
CA TYR A 60 16.62 -20.76 -6.31
C TYR A 60 15.70 -19.69 -6.90
N LYS A 61 15.67 -19.59 -8.22
CA LYS A 61 14.98 -18.52 -8.92
C LYS A 61 13.51 -18.84 -9.15
N PHE A 62 12.72 -17.80 -9.45
CA PHE A 62 11.31 -17.93 -9.71
C PHE A 62 10.99 -18.89 -10.87
N ASP A 63 11.75 -18.81 -11.97
CA ASP A 63 11.60 -19.70 -13.12
C ASP A 63 11.90 -21.18 -12.80
N GLU A 64 12.82 -21.43 -11.89
CA GLU A 64 13.11 -22.78 -11.36
C GLU A 64 11.94 -23.27 -10.51
N ALA A 65 11.45 -22.41 -9.61
CA ALA A 65 10.31 -22.74 -8.73
C ALA A 65 9.01 -23.01 -9.51
N VAL A 66 8.76 -22.29 -10.60
CA VAL A 66 7.63 -22.55 -11.52
C VAL A 66 7.81 -23.89 -12.24
N ARG A 67 9.02 -24.17 -12.74
CA ARG A 67 9.34 -25.45 -13.41
C ARG A 67 9.16 -26.64 -12.48
N ASP A 68 9.58 -26.49 -11.22
CA ASP A 68 9.47 -27.48 -10.17
C ASP A 68 8.04 -27.57 -9.60
N LYS A 69 7.11 -26.73 -10.07
CA LYS A 69 5.72 -26.65 -9.62
C LYS A 69 5.54 -26.29 -8.12
N VAL A 70 6.54 -25.64 -7.55
CA VAL A 70 6.51 -25.14 -6.16
C VAL A 70 5.68 -23.86 -6.07
N VAL A 71 5.73 -23.02 -7.12
CA VAL A 71 4.92 -21.81 -7.25
C VAL A 71 4.19 -21.79 -8.58
N LEU A 72 3.08 -21.07 -8.64
CA LEU A 72 2.35 -20.83 -9.88
C LEU A 72 3.07 -19.76 -10.71
N ASP A 73 2.90 -19.85 -12.04
CA ASP A 73 3.40 -18.83 -12.94
C ASP A 73 2.70 -17.49 -12.70
N LEU A 74 3.47 -16.41 -12.74
CA LEU A 74 2.99 -15.04 -12.54
C LEU A 74 2.67 -14.42 -13.90
N ARG A 75 1.42 -14.02 -14.09
CA ARG A 75 0.99 -13.23 -15.22
C ARG A 75 0.88 -11.77 -14.82
N TYR A 76 1.72 -10.94 -15.44
CA TYR A 76 1.71 -9.49 -15.24
C TYR A 76 0.89 -8.82 -16.34
N GLU A 77 -0.04 -7.96 -15.94
CA GLU A 77 -0.85 -7.14 -16.83
C GLU A 77 -0.77 -5.69 -16.38
N ALA A 78 -0.20 -4.83 -17.22
CA ALA A 78 -0.16 -3.40 -16.98
C ALA A 78 -1.41 -2.75 -17.60
N ARG A 79 -2.15 -1.98 -16.79
CA ARG A 79 -3.32 -1.21 -17.24
C ARG A 79 -3.11 0.25 -16.92
N GLU A 80 -3.33 1.10 -17.91
CA GLU A 80 -3.37 2.54 -17.73
C GLU A 80 -4.80 2.97 -17.44
N VAL A 81 -4.98 3.70 -16.34
CA VAL A 81 -6.23 4.38 -16.02
C VAL A 81 -6.07 5.84 -16.40
N GLU A 82 -6.76 6.26 -17.45
CA GLU A 82 -6.70 7.65 -17.90
C GLU A 82 -7.19 8.60 -16.80
N GLN A 83 -6.36 9.58 -16.47
CA GLN A 83 -6.78 10.72 -15.65
C GLN A 83 -7.49 11.72 -16.56
N ASN A 84 -8.75 11.50 -16.86
CA ASN A 84 -9.56 12.51 -17.52
C ASN A 84 -9.83 13.66 -16.56
N VAL A 85 -8.94 14.64 -16.51
CA VAL A 85 -9.24 15.95 -15.97
C VAL A 85 -10.18 16.61 -16.99
N VAL A 86 -11.46 16.32 -16.86
CA VAL A 86 -12.48 16.85 -17.74
C VAL A 86 -12.45 18.37 -17.62
N GLN A 87 -11.99 19.05 -18.68
CA GLN A 87 -12.08 20.48 -18.88
C GLN A 87 -11.20 21.36 -17.97
N GLN A 88 -9.91 21.03 -17.84
CA GLN A 88 -8.92 21.86 -17.14
C GLN A 88 -9.02 23.35 -17.55
N ASP A 89 -9.09 23.63 -18.84
CA ASP A 89 -9.16 25.00 -19.37
C ASP A 89 -10.40 25.77 -18.89
N ARG A 90 -11.55 25.12 -18.78
CA ARG A 90 -12.77 25.75 -18.28
C ARG A 90 -12.72 26.01 -16.78
N ILE A 91 -12.11 25.12 -16.03
CA ILE A 91 -11.92 25.23 -14.60
C ILE A 91 -10.93 26.35 -14.29
N ASP A 92 -9.82 26.43 -15.03
CA ASP A 92 -8.83 27.50 -14.89
C ASP A 92 -9.42 28.86 -15.27
N ALA A 93 -10.21 28.93 -16.35
CA ALA A 93 -10.92 30.13 -16.73
C ALA A 93 -11.93 30.59 -15.70
N TRP A 94 -12.68 29.68 -15.12
CA TRP A 94 -13.63 29.95 -14.03
C TRP A 94 -12.90 30.45 -12.77
N PHE A 95 -11.79 29.81 -12.39
CA PHE A 95 -10.97 30.22 -11.26
C PHE A 95 -10.40 31.64 -11.44
N GLU A 96 -9.85 31.93 -12.62
CA GLU A 96 -9.34 33.28 -12.97
C GLU A 96 -10.45 34.32 -12.90
N ALA A 97 -11.65 34.03 -13.42
CA ALA A 97 -12.80 34.94 -13.36
C ALA A 97 -13.26 35.21 -11.92
N LYS A 98 -13.31 34.19 -11.06
CA LYS A 98 -13.78 34.32 -9.67
C LYS A 98 -12.75 34.93 -8.72
N THR A 99 -11.46 34.85 -9.06
CA THR A 99 -10.38 35.42 -8.25
C THR A 99 -9.92 36.78 -8.75
N ARG A 100 -10.63 37.36 -9.75
CA ARG A 100 -10.37 38.70 -10.29
C ARG A 100 -10.58 39.74 -9.17
N GLY A 101 -9.51 40.43 -8.75
CA GLY A 101 -9.56 41.43 -7.67
C GLY A 101 -8.93 40.97 -6.33
N LEU A 102 -8.49 39.72 -6.21
CA LEU A 102 -7.74 39.26 -5.04
C LEU A 102 -6.25 39.62 -5.15
N THR A 103 -5.63 39.87 -3.99
CA THR A 103 -4.17 40.09 -3.94
C THR A 103 -3.42 38.81 -4.37
N GLY A 104 -2.21 38.99 -4.93
CA GLY A 104 -1.39 37.85 -5.41
C GLY A 104 -1.18 36.72 -4.37
N VAL A 105 -1.02 37.09 -3.09
CA VAL A 105 -0.86 36.13 -1.99
C VAL A 105 -2.14 35.35 -1.73
N ALA A 106 -3.30 36.02 -1.69
CA ALA A 106 -4.59 35.39 -1.50
C ALA A 106 -4.94 34.45 -2.68
N LYS A 107 -4.62 34.88 -3.90
CA LYS A 107 -4.80 34.10 -5.12
C LYS A 107 -3.90 32.84 -5.13
N ALA A 108 -2.65 32.96 -4.69
CA ALA A 108 -1.74 31.82 -4.59
C ALA A 108 -2.22 30.78 -3.57
N LYS A 109 -2.68 31.21 -2.39
CA LYS A 109 -3.29 30.32 -1.38
C LYS A 109 -4.54 29.61 -1.89
N LEU A 110 -5.43 30.34 -2.58
CA LEU A 110 -6.62 29.75 -3.20
C LEU A 110 -6.28 28.79 -4.33
N LYS A 111 -5.25 29.08 -5.13
CA LYS A 111 -4.79 28.19 -6.21
C LYS A 111 -4.20 26.90 -5.67
N GLN A 112 -3.50 26.95 -4.56
CA GLN A 112 -2.98 25.77 -3.86
C GLN A 112 -4.12 24.88 -3.35
N ARG A 113 -5.12 25.47 -2.65
CA ARG A 113 -6.33 24.76 -2.19
C ARG A 113 -7.11 24.18 -3.36
N TRP A 114 -7.29 24.93 -4.41
CA TRP A 114 -7.98 24.49 -5.61
C TRP A 114 -7.26 23.33 -6.32
N GLY A 115 -5.96 23.37 -6.41
CA GLY A 115 -5.14 22.27 -6.95
C GLY A 115 -5.28 20.98 -6.15
N ASN A 116 -5.43 21.08 -4.83
CA ASN A 116 -5.68 19.92 -3.95
C ASN A 116 -7.09 19.36 -4.17
N LEU A 117 -8.12 20.20 -4.27
CA LEU A 117 -9.48 19.77 -4.59
C LEU A 117 -9.57 19.09 -5.97
N GLN A 118 -8.89 19.61 -6.98
CA GLN A 118 -8.82 18.96 -8.29
C GLN A 118 -8.15 17.58 -8.24
N LYS A 119 -7.05 17.46 -7.48
CA LYS A 119 -6.39 16.16 -7.26
C LYS A 119 -7.33 15.18 -6.56
N MET A 120 -8.11 15.65 -5.60
CA MET A 120 -9.07 14.82 -4.86
C MET A 120 -10.21 14.34 -5.78
N PHE A 121 -10.79 15.21 -6.59
CA PHE A 121 -11.87 14.83 -7.53
C PHE A 121 -11.35 13.92 -8.65
N SER A 122 -10.19 14.19 -9.23
CA SER A 122 -9.57 13.32 -10.23
C SER A 122 -9.18 11.96 -9.61
N SER A 123 -8.76 11.94 -8.35
CA SER A 123 -8.51 10.71 -7.60
C SER A 123 -9.77 9.86 -7.45
N LYS A 124 -10.92 10.44 -7.07
CA LYS A 124 -12.18 9.71 -6.90
C LYS A 124 -12.65 9.06 -8.21
N ALA A 125 -12.60 9.77 -9.33
CA ALA A 125 -12.95 9.22 -10.63
C ALA A 125 -12.01 8.08 -11.03
N ARG A 126 -10.70 8.24 -10.81
CA ARG A 126 -9.70 7.19 -11.07
C ARG A 126 -9.92 5.95 -10.20
N LEU A 127 -10.20 6.14 -8.90
CA LEU A 127 -10.50 5.02 -8.00
C LEU A 127 -11.74 4.26 -8.47
N GLY A 128 -12.78 4.98 -8.93
CA GLY A 128 -13.99 4.38 -9.49
C GLY A 128 -13.71 3.53 -10.73
N GLN A 129 -12.85 3.99 -11.63
CA GLN A 129 -12.44 3.23 -12.81
C GLN A 129 -11.66 1.97 -12.42
N ILE A 130 -10.74 2.06 -11.46
CA ILE A 130 -9.98 0.90 -10.95
C ILE A 130 -10.94 -0.13 -10.34
N VAL A 131 -11.92 0.32 -9.55
CA VAL A 131 -12.93 -0.57 -8.95
C VAL A 131 -13.77 -1.26 -10.02
N ALA A 132 -14.25 -0.51 -11.02
CA ALA A 132 -15.01 -1.08 -12.14
C ALA A 132 -14.22 -2.14 -12.90
N ASP A 133 -12.93 -1.89 -13.13
CA ASP A 133 -12.03 -2.82 -13.82
C ASP A 133 -11.81 -4.11 -13.01
N ILE A 134 -11.64 -3.97 -11.68
CA ILE A 134 -11.52 -5.12 -10.78
C ILE A 134 -12.82 -5.93 -10.72
N VAL A 135 -13.98 -5.27 -10.63
CA VAL A 135 -15.29 -5.95 -10.64
C VAL A 135 -15.48 -6.71 -11.94
N PHE A 136 -15.16 -6.09 -13.08
CA PHE A 136 -15.20 -6.75 -14.38
C PHE A 136 -14.28 -7.97 -14.45
N ASP A 137 -13.08 -7.88 -13.89
CA ASP A 137 -12.17 -9.03 -13.82
C ASP A 137 -12.74 -10.16 -12.95
N MET A 138 -13.36 -9.82 -11.81
CA MET A 138 -13.99 -10.80 -10.91
C MET A 138 -15.15 -11.54 -11.59
N GLU A 139 -15.84 -10.89 -12.51
CA GLU A 139 -16.95 -11.50 -13.28
C GLU A 139 -16.49 -12.31 -14.48
N THR A 140 -15.44 -11.87 -15.16
CA THR A 140 -15.06 -12.41 -16.47
C THR A 140 -13.91 -13.39 -16.45
N LYS A 141 -12.98 -13.28 -15.50
CA LYS A 141 -11.82 -14.17 -15.43
C LYS A 141 -12.21 -15.51 -14.79
N PRO A 142 -11.99 -16.65 -15.47
CA PRO A 142 -12.44 -17.97 -15.01
C PRO A 142 -11.97 -18.36 -13.61
N ARG A 143 -10.80 -17.83 -13.19
CA ARG A 143 -10.22 -18.11 -11.86
C ARG A 143 -10.88 -17.32 -10.73
N LEU A 144 -11.61 -16.25 -11.06
CA LEU A 144 -12.23 -15.33 -10.11
C LEU A 144 -13.76 -15.49 -10.07
N HIS A 145 -14.36 -15.72 -11.24
CA HIS A 145 -15.81 -15.78 -11.45
C HIS A 145 -16.51 -16.92 -10.69
N ASP A 146 -15.87 -18.07 -10.51
CA ASP A 146 -16.47 -19.25 -9.86
C ASP A 146 -16.38 -19.23 -8.31
N GLY A 147 -15.93 -18.12 -7.74
CA GLY A 147 -15.79 -17.95 -6.29
C GLY A 147 -14.59 -18.68 -5.67
N ARG A 148 -13.70 -19.25 -6.48
CA ARG A 148 -12.48 -19.94 -6.01
C ARG A 148 -11.27 -19.03 -5.94
N GLY A 149 -11.36 -17.83 -6.50
CA GLY A 149 -10.29 -16.84 -6.46
C GLY A 149 -10.56 -15.76 -5.45
N ASN A 150 -9.50 -15.29 -4.82
CA ASN A 150 -9.51 -14.07 -4.05
C ASN A 150 -8.57 -13.03 -4.67
N ALA A 151 -8.72 -11.77 -4.26
CA ALA A 151 -7.92 -10.68 -4.78
C ALA A 151 -7.39 -9.81 -3.63
N MET A 152 -6.19 -9.26 -3.81
CA MET A 152 -5.59 -8.32 -2.89
C MET A 152 -5.29 -7.01 -3.63
N LEU A 153 -5.96 -5.93 -3.23
CA LEU A 153 -5.68 -4.59 -3.72
C LEU A 153 -4.76 -3.87 -2.74
N VAL A 154 -3.58 -3.48 -3.23
CA VAL A 154 -2.61 -2.70 -2.45
C VAL A 154 -2.81 -1.22 -2.75
N ALA A 155 -3.26 -0.47 -1.75
CA ALA A 155 -3.47 0.98 -1.84
C ALA A 155 -2.19 1.75 -1.47
N GLY A 156 -2.07 2.98 -1.96
CA GLY A 156 -0.95 3.87 -1.67
C GLY A 156 -0.99 4.50 -0.28
N SER A 157 -2.17 4.54 0.35
CA SER A 157 -2.39 5.04 1.72
C SER A 157 -3.59 4.37 2.37
N ILE A 158 -3.72 4.51 3.69
CA ILE A 158 -4.87 3.98 4.45
C ILE A 158 -6.16 4.69 4.03
N TYR A 159 -6.11 6.00 3.84
CA TYR A 159 -7.23 6.78 3.32
C TYR A 159 -7.70 6.27 1.96
N GLN A 160 -6.77 6.00 1.04
CA GLN A 160 -7.09 5.43 -0.26
C GLN A 160 -7.71 4.03 -0.14
N ALA A 161 -7.24 3.20 0.78
CA ALA A 161 -7.84 1.89 1.05
C ALA A 161 -9.28 2.03 1.56
N CYS A 162 -9.56 3.01 2.43
CA CYS A 162 -10.91 3.33 2.89
C CYS A 162 -11.81 3.78 1.73
N LYS A 163 -11.30 4.62 0.82
CA LYS A 163 -12.07 5.05 -0.36
C LYS A 163 -12.36 3.90 -1.33
N PHE A 164 -11.42 2.99 -1.55
CA PHE A 164 -11.68 1.76 -2.31
C PHE A 164 -12.75 0.90 -1.64
N TYR A 165 -12.67 0.74 -0.32
CA TYR A 165 -13.68 -0.02 0.43
C TYR A 165 -15.07 0.56 0.25
N GLU A 166 -15.26 1.88 0.39
CA GLU A 166 -16.55 2.55 0.14
C GLU A 166 -17.08 2.26 -1.27
N LEU A 167 -16.23 2.42 -2.30
CA LEU A 167 -16.62 2.17 -3.67
C LEU A 167 -17.03 0.72 -3.89
N PHE A 168 -16.32 -0.25 -3.32
CA PHE A 168 -16.71 -1.65 -3.39
C PHE A 168 -18.05 -1.96 -2.70
N GLN A 169 -18.42 -1.21 -1.64
CA GLN A 169 -19.74 -1.38 -1.02
C GLN A 169 -20.90 -0.94 -1.92
N GLU A 170 -20.64 -0.20 -3.00
CA GLU A 170 -21.62 0.21 -4.01
C GLU A 170 -21.69 -0.79 -5.19
N THR A 171 -20.92 -1.89 -5.15
CA THR A 171 -20.85 -2.91 -6.20
C THR A 171 -21.37 -4.27 -5.72
N GLU A 172 -21.33 -5.27 -6.60
CA GLU A 172 -21.69 -6.67 -6.29
C GLU A 172 -20.71 -7.35 -5.31
N LEU A 173 -19.57 -6.71 -5.04
CA LEU A 173 -18.59 -7.13 -4.03
C LEU A 173 -18.92 -6.59 -2.63
N LYS A 174 -20.09 -5.98 -2.45
CA LYS A 174 -20.59 -5.51 -1.14
C LYS A 174 -20.56 -6.63 -0.12
N GLY A 175 -19.93 -6.37 1.02
CA GLY A 175 -19.79 -7.33 2.11
C GLY A 175 -18.75 -8.44 1.87
N LYS A 176 -18.10 -8.45 0.70
CA LYS A 176 -17.05 -9.42 0.37
C LYS A 176 -15.64 -8.82 0.45
N CYS A 177 -15.51 -7.55 0.83
CA CYS A 177 -14.26 -6.82 0.92
C CYS A 177 -13.97 -6.43 2.36
N ALA A 178 -12.69 -6.36 2.72
CA ALA A 178 -12.23 -5.85 4.01
C ALA A 178 -10.89 -5.13 3.85
N ILE A 179 -10.59 -4.19 4.75
CA ILE A 179 -9.30 -3.52 4.82
C ILE A 179 -8.44 -4.25 5.86
N VAL A 180 -7.21 -4.57 5.49
CA VAL A 180 -6.19 -5.09 6.40
C VAL A 180 -5.07 -4.05 6.49
N THR A 181 -4.83 -3.52 7.69
CA THR A 181 -3.86 -2.45 7.92
C THR A 181 -3.34 -2.51 9.36
N SER A 182 -2.16 -1.94 9.60
CA SER A 182 -1.62 -1.72 10.95
C SER A 182 -2.21 -0.47 11.63
N TYR A 183 -3.19 0.19 11.03
CA TYR A 183 -3.84 1.36 11.61
C TYR A 183 -4.68 0.97 12.82
N GLU A 184 -4.41 1.61 13.95
CA GLU A 184 -5.21 1.53 15.16
C GLU A 184 -5.96 2.86 15.33
N PRO A 185 -7.29 2.90 15.10
CA PRO A 185 -8.05 4.13 15.19
C PRO A 185 -8.05 4.68 16.61
N ALA A 186 -7.67 5.94 16.79
CA ALA A 186 -7.69 6.61 18.08
C ALA A 186 -8.70 7.76 18.08
N VAL A 187 -9.36 7.98 19.21
CA VAL A 187 -10.31 9.10 19.38
C VAL A 187 -9.61 10.46 19.19
N GLY A 188 -8.26 10.50 19.36
CA GLY A 188 -7.43 11.66 19.07
C GLY A 188 -7.37 12.03 17.58
N ASP A 189 -7.60 11.08 16.68
CA ASP A 189 -7.58 11.32 15.23
C ASP A 189 -8.70 12.30 14.79
N ILE A 190 -9.75 12.46 15.62
CA ILE A 190 -10.90 13.34 15.36
C ILE A 190 -10.77 14.71 16.05
N ARG A 191 -9.81 14.89 16.97
CA ARG A 191 -9.74 16.04 17.91
C ARG A 191 -8.79 17.16 17.53
N THR A 192 -8.28 17.21 16.32
CA THR A 192 -7.42 18.33 15.91
C THR A 192 -8.28 19.56 15.64
N GLU A 193 -8.25 20.52 16.61
CA GLU A 193 -8.95 21.81 16.55
C GLU A 193 -8.21 22.84 15.66
N THR A 194 -7.69 22.48 14.51
CA THR A 194 -7.11 23.45 13.59
C THR A 194 -7.99 23.57 12.35
N VAL A 195 -8.72 24.65 12.31
CA VAL A 195 -9.65 25.00 11.23
C VAL A 195 -8.91 25.12 9.90
N GLY A 196 -9.11 24.17 9.00
CA GLY A 196 -8.92 24.39 7.56
C GLY A 196 -7.75 23.74 6.85
N ASP A 197 -7.32 22.55 7.26
CA ASP A 197 -6.36 21.76 6.46
C ASP A 197 -7.06 20.53 5.85
N ASP A 198 -6.83 20.30 4.53
CA ASP A 198 -7.45 19.17 3.80
C ASP A 198 -7.10 17.80 4.43
N GLY A 199 -5.97 17.71 5.15
CA GLY A 199 -5.53 16.53 5.89
C GLY A 199 -6.44 16.13 7.06
N GLU A 200 -7.14 17.08 7.69
CA GLU A 200 -8.09 16.79 8.77
C GLU A 200 -9.35 16.10 8.27
N THR A 201 -9.85 16.56 7.12
CA THR A 201 -11.03 15.95 6.49
C THR A 201 -10.75 14.50 6.09
N GLU A 202 -9.58 14.22 5.54
CA GLU A 202 -9.16 12.86 5.17
C GLU A 202 -9.01 11.95 6.38
N ALA A 203 -8.47 12.45 7.51
CA ALA A 203 -8.32 11.67 8.74
C ALA A 203 -9.66 11.31 9.36
N VAL A 204 -10.62 12.25 9.39
CA VAL A 204 -11.97 12.01 9.88
C VAL A 204 -12.72 11.00 9.00
N GLU A 205 -12.71 11.19 7.68
CA GLU A 205 -13.35 10.25 6.75
C GLU A 205 -12.72 8.84 6.85
N GLN A 206 -11.39 8.76 6.94
CA GLN A 206 -10.69 7.50 7.14
C GLN A 206 -11.15 6.78 8.41
N TYR A 207 -11.23 7.52 9.52
CA TYR A 207 -11.69 6.99 10.80
C TYR A 207 -13.13 6.47 10.70
N GLU A 208 -14.04 7.28 10.16
CA GLU A 208 -15.47 6.93 10.04
C GLU A 208 -15.68 5.68 9.18
N ILE A 209 -15.03 5.60 8.02
CA ILE A 209 -15.13 4.45 7.12
C ILE A 209 -14.58 3.19 7.80
N TYR A 210 -13.42 3.32 8.45
CA TYR A 210 -12.77 2.19 9.09
C TYR A 210 -13.59 1.67 10.29
N MET A 211 -14.11 2.57 11.13
CA MET A 211 -14.97 2.21 12.26
C MET A 211 -16.28 1.57 11.79
N LYS A 212 -16.88 2.08 10.73
CA LYS A 212 -18.07 1.48 10.11
C LYS A 212 -17.80 0.07 9.59
N MET A 213 -16.62 -0.18 9.02
CA MET A 213 -16.21 -1.52 8.56
C MET A 213 -16.01 -2.49 9.74
N LEU A 214 -15.43 -2.02 10.83
CA LEU A 214 -15.19 -2.85 12.03
C LEU A 214 -16.48 -3.31 12.71
N ASP A 215 -17.58 -2.54 12.58
CA ASP A 215 -18.88 -2.83 13.18
C ASP A 215 -18.79 -3.17 14.68
N GLY A 216 -17.99 -2.39 15.42
CA GLY A 216 -17.76 -2.56 16.86
C GLY A 216 -16.76 -3.65 17.25
N LYS A 217 -16.15 -4.33 16.30
CA LYS A 217 -15.10 -5.32 16.56
C LYS A 217 -13.76 -4.66 16.89
N ASP A 218 -12.95 -5.33 17.70
CA ASP A 218 -11.57 -4.95 17.92
C ASP A 218 -10.75 -5.05 16.60
N PRO A 219 -9.95 -4.04 16.23
CA PRO A 219 -9.19 -4.03 14.97
C PRO A 219 -8.31 -5.27 14.77
N LYS A 220 -7.61 -5.70 15.81
CA LYS A 220 -6.70 -6.87 15.73
C LYS A 220 -7.46 -8.20 15.58
N ALA A 221 -8.59 -8.32 16.28
CA ALA A 221 -9.46 -9.49 16.17
C ALA A 221 -10.09 -9.56 14.77
N PHE A 222 -10.55 -8.42 14.23
CA PHE A 222 -11.09 -8.32 12.89
C PHE A 222 -10.04 -8.67 11.82
N GLU A 223 -8.84 -8.11 11.92
CA GLU A 223 -7.73 -8.42 11.01
C GLU A 223 -7.42 -9.92 10.97
N LYS A 224 -7.36 -10.56 12.13
CA LYS A 224 -7.12 -12.00 12.24
C LYS A 224 -8.23 -12.82 11.56
N GLU A 225 -9.50 -12.46 11.81
CA GLU A 225 -10.66 -13.11 11.19
C GLU A 225 -10.61 -13.00 9.66
N VAL A 226 -10.32 -11.80 9.13
CA VAL A 226 -10.22 -11.55 7.70
C VAL A 226 -9.08 -12.33 7.06
N LYS A 227 -7.90 -12.35 7.67
CA LYS A 227 -6.75 -13.13 7.19
C LYS A 227 -7.05 -14.63 7.17
N GLU A 228 -7.69 -15.16 8.21
CA GLU A 228 -8.09 -16.56 8.23
C GLU A 228 -9.09 -16.92 7.15
N LYS A 229 -10.08 -16.06 6.89
CA LYS A 229 -11.04 -16.25 5.80
C LYS A 229 -10.36 -16.22 4.44
N PHE A 230 -9.45 -15.25 4.23
CA PHE A 230 -8.71 -15.10 2.98
C PHE A 230 -7.83 -16.31 2.64
N ILE A 231 -7.23 -16.95 3.63
CA ILE A 231 -6.37 -18.13 3.45
C ILE A 231 -7.18 -19.40 3.20
N LYS A 232 -8.38 -19.52 3.78
CA LYS A 232 -9.21 -20.73 3.72
C LYS A 232 -10.06 -20.85 2.45
N GLN A 233 -10.16 -19.78 1.67
CA GLN A 233 -10.80 -19.78 0.36
C GLN A 233 -9.82 -20.19 -0.74
#